data_5a379682842329df17cde7853a09e648
#
_entry.id   5a379682842329df17cde7853a09e648
#
_cell.length_a   1.000
_cell.length_b   1.000
_cell.length_c   1.000
_cell.angle_alpha   90.00
_cell.angle_beta   90.00
_cell.angle_gamma   90.00
#
_symmetry.space_group_name_H-M   'P 1'
#
loop_
_entity.id
_entity.type
_entity.pdbx_description
1 polymer ?
#
loop_
_entity_poly.entity_id
_entity_poly.type
_entity_poly.pdbx_seq_one_letter_code
_entity_poly.pdbx_strand_id
1 'polypeptide(L)'
;MSKLYNVAVVGATGAVGETMLAILEQRNFPVGEVFALASSQSAGKRIPFKNGSLVVRDLAEFDFSQAQIGLFSPGASVSAIYAPKAAQAGCVVIDNTSQFRYDDDIPLVVPEVNPEKVADYTNRGIIANPNCSTIQMLVALKPIYDAVGISRINVCTYQAVSGTGKEAIEELGRQTANLLNLKPIEVKVYPKQIAFNVLPQIDVFQDNGYTKEEMKMVWETRKILGDNQIQVNPTAVRVPVFYGHSEAVHIETKQKIDAATVRALLSKAPGVVVVDDHIDGGYPTAVTHSSGHDEVFVGRIREDISHPQGINLWVVSDNVRKGAALNSVQIAELLVKNHI
;
A
#
# COMPACT_ATOMS: atom_id res chain seq x y z
N MET A 1 -29.13 -3.59 -16.43
CA MET A 1 -27.76 -4.14 -16.47
C MET A 1 -26.85 -3.13 -15.79
N SER A 2 -25.97 -3.54 -14.90
CA SER A 2 -24.97 -2.64 -14.31
C SER A 2 -24.04 -2.12 -15.42
N LYS A 3 -23.65 -0.85 -15.34
CA LYS A 3 -22.66 -0.25 -16.25
C LYS A 3 -21.33 -1.02 -16.10
N LEU A 4 -20.70 -1.36 -17.22
CA LEU A 4 -19.38 -1.99 -17.26
C LEU A 4 -18.32 -0.96 -17.63
N TYR A 5 -17.10 -1.12 -17.11
CA TYR A 5 -15.99 -0.21 -17.32
C TYR A 5 -14.80 -0.94 -17.93
N ASN A 6 -14.19 -0.38 -18.95
CA ASN A 6 -12.95 -0.89 -19.49
C ASN A 6 -11.78 -0.40 -18.60
N VAL A 7 -10.92 -1.32 -18.22
CA VAL A 7 -9.82 -1.08 -17.26
C VAL A 7 -8.48 -1.35 -17.91
N ALA A 8 -7.59 -0.38 -17.90
CA ALA A 8 -6.19 -0.55 -18.28
C ALA A 8 -5.34 -0.79 -17.03
N VAL A 9 -4.63 -1.92 -16.96
CA VAL A 9 -3.66 -2.22 -15.89
C VAL A 9 -2.27 -2.01 -16.45
N VAL A 10 -1.61 -0.93 -16.02
CA VAL A 10 -0.27 -0.54 -16.47
C VAL A 10 0.78 -1.07 -15.48
N GLY A 11 1.79 -1.78 -16.01
CA GLY A 11 2.71 -2.57 -15.19
C GLY A 11 2.15 -3.96 -14.83
N ALA A 12 1.29 -4.50 -15.70
CA ALA A 12 0.51 -5.72 -15.48
C ALA A 12 1.35 -6.98 -15.19
N THR A 13 2.63 -7.00 -15.58
CA THR A 13 3.56 -8.13 -15.34
C THR A 13 4.36 -8.03 -14.03
N GLY A 14 4.20 -6.93 -13.30
CA GLY A 14 4.78 -6.74 -11.98
C GLY A 14 3.94 -7.38 -10.87
N ALA A 15 4.51 -7.56 -9.67
CA ALA A 15 3.81 -8.16 -8.53
C ALA A 15 2.49 -7.45 -8.20
N VAL A 16 2.50 -6.11 -8.16
CA VAL A 16 1.29 -5.31 -7.88
C VAL A 16 0.28 -5.40 -9.02
N GLY A 17 0.73 -5.33 -10.29
CA GLY A 17 -0.15 -5.41 -11.46
C GLY A 17 -0.87 -6.76 -11.58
N GLU A 18 -0.16 -7.86 -11.37
CA GLU A 18 -0.75 -9.21 -11.32
C GLU A 18 -1.78 -9.30 -10.17
N THR A 19 -1.47 -8.73 -9.02
CA THR A 19 -2.39 -8.70 -7.87
C THR A 19 -3.62 -7.82 -8.15
N MET A 20 -3.48 -6.68 -8.84
CA MET A 20 -4.62 -5.86 -9.29
C MET A 20 -5.59 -6.66 -10.15
N LEU A 21 -5.07 -7.41 -11.12
CA LEU A 21 -5.90 -8.27 -11.98
C LEU A 21 -6.65 -9.33 -11.16
N ALA A 22 -5.96 -10.02 -10.25
CA ALA A 22 -6.57 -11.01 -9.37
C ALA A 22 -7.66 -10.40 -8.47
N ILE A 23 -7.44 -9.20 -7.93
CA ILE A 23 -8.40 -8.51 -7.06
C ILE A 23 -9.62 -8.02 -7.85
N LEU A 24 -9.46 -7.51 -9.07
CA LEU A 24 -10.60 -7.16 -9.94
C LEU A 24 -11.53 -8.36 -10.14
N GLU A 25 -10.97 -9.57 -10.30
CA GLU A 25 -11.75 -10.80 -10.42
C GLU A 25 -12.41 -11.19 -9.08
N GLN A 26 -11.63 -11.26 -7.99
CA GLN A 26 -12.09 -11.67 -6.66
C GLN A 26 -13.22 -10.80 -6.13
N ARG A 27 -13.17 -9.49 -6.41
CA ARG A 27 -14.16 -8.51 -5.96
C ARG A 27 -15.34 -8.33 -6.93
N ASN A 28 -15.36 -9.10 -8.04
CA ASN A 28 -16.38 -8.96 -9.09
C ASN A 28 -16.53 -7.50 -9.56
N PHE A 29 -15.41 -6.79 -9.72
CA PHE A 29 -15.42 -5.43 -10.23
C PHE A 29 -16.16 -5.40 -11.58
N PRO A 30 -17.01 -4.41 -11.88
CA PRO A 30 -17.82 -4.37 -13.10
C PRO A 30 -16.97 -4.05 -14.35
N VAL A 31 -16.08 -4.98 -14.72
CA VAL A 31 -15.21 -4.86 -15.89
C VAL A 31 -15.95 -5.17 -17.19
N GLY A 32 -15.79 -4.30 -18.19
CA GLY A 32 -16.06 -4.58 -19.59
C GLY A 32 -14.88 -5.32 -20.23
N GLU A 33 -13.92 -4.58 -20.77
CA GLU A 33 -12.65 -5.11 -21.27
C GLU A 33 -11.50 -4.78 -20.29
N VAL A 34 -10.52 -5.68 -20.18
CA VAL A 34 -9.30 -5.45 -19.41
C VAL A 34 -8.10 -5.44 -20.35
N PHE A 35 -7.33 -4.37 -20.31
CA PHE A 35 -6.10 -4.20 -21.08
C PHE A 35 -4.89 -4.36 -20.17
N ALA A 36 -4.13 -5.44 -20.35
CA ALA A 36 -2.88 -5.67 -19.65
C ALA A 36 -1.74 -4.96 -20.40
N LEU A 37 -1.14 -3.94 -19.78
CA LEU A 37 -0.13 -3.09 -20.43
C LEU A 37 1.20 -3.19 -19.71
N ALA A 38 2.29 -3.32 -20.48
CA ALA A 38 3.66 -3.31 -19.97
C ALA A 38 4.64 -2.78 -21.04
N SER A 39 5.95 -2.83 -20.79
CA SER A 39 6.96 -2.46 -21.79
C SER A 39 6.94 -3.43 -22.98
N SER A 40 7.52 -2.98 -24.11
CA SER A 40 7.71 -3.77 -25.33
C SER A 40 8.37 -5.14 -25.09
N GLN A 41 9.27 -5.24 -24.10
CA GLN A 41 9.92 -6.51 -23.71
C GLN A 41 8.94 -7.54 -23.13
N SER A 42 7.81 -7.11 -22.63
CA SER A 42 6.77 -7.96 -22.06
C SER A 42 5.57 -8.14 -23.00
N ALA A 43 5.50 -7.37 -24.07
CA ALA A 43 4.43 -7.49 -25.06
C ALA A 43 4.36 -8.91 -25.64
N GLY A 44 3.15 -9.41 -25.86
CA GLY A 44 2.88 -10.77 -26.32
C GLY A 44 2.86 -11.85 -25.22
N LYS A 45 3.37 -11.57 -24.01
CA LYS A 45 3.23 -12.51 -22.88
C LYS A 45 1.75 -12.68 -22.53
N ARG A 46 1.42 -13.84 -21.96
CA ARG A 46 0.07 -14.13 -21.44
C ARG A 46 0.07 -14.13 -19.93
N ILE A 47 -0.90 -13.47 -19.33
CA ILE A 47 -1.13 -13.45 -17.88
C ILE A 47 -2.54 -13.96 -17.58
N PRO A 48 -2.73 -14.75 -16.51
CA PRO A 48 -4.03 -15.27 -16.14
C PRO A 48 -5.04 -14.15 -15.81
N PHE A 49 -6.28 -14.30 -16.24
CA PHE A 49 -7.39 -13.46 -15.81
C PHE A 49 -8.70 -14.21 -16.02
N LYS A 50 -9.54 -14.31 -14.97
CA LYS A 50 -10.76 -15.11 -14.95
C LYS A 50 -10.47 -16.56 -15.44
N ASN A 51 -11.33 -17.09 -16.26
CA ASN A 51 -11.18 -18.45 -16.82
C ASN A 51 -10.27 -18.50 -18.07
N GLY A 52 -9.47 -17.47 -18.31
CA GLY A 52 -8.63 -17.35 -19.50
C GLY A 52 -7.31 -16.67 -19.26
N SER A 53 -6.81 -15.97 -20.26
CA SER A 53 -5.59 -15.17 -20.18
C SER A 53 -5.71 -13.90 -21.01
N LEU A 54 -5.07 -12.83 -20.55
CA LEU A 54 -4.87 -11.59 -21.28
C LEU A 54 -3.53 -11.62 -22.00
N VAL A 55 -3.52 -11.08 -23.23
CA VAL A 55 -2.25 -10.82 -23.93
C VAL A 55 -1.76 -9.44 -23.50
N VAL A 56 -0.54 -9.37 -23.02
CA VAL A 56 0.12 -8.11 -22.66
C VAL A 56 0.37 -7.30 -23.92
N ARG A 57 -0.11 -6.05 -23.94
CA ARG A 57 0.11 -5.09 -25.03
C ARG A 57 1.24 -4.12 -24.67
N ASP A 58 1.90 -3.55 -25.69
CA ASP A 58 2.89 -2.51 -25.49
C ASP A 58 2.20 -1.22 -25.01
N LEU A 59 2.65 -0.71 -23.86
CA LEU A 59 2.15 0.54 -23.28
C LEU A 59 2.37 1.74 -24.22
N ALA A 60 3.47 1.74 -24.96
CA ALA A 60 3.82 2.85 -25.84
C ALA A 60 2.86 3.03 -27.03
N GLU A 61 2.20 1.94 -27.46
CA GLU A 61 1.29 1.90 -28.60
C GLU A 61 -0.20 1.94 -28.17
N PHE A 62 -0.49 1.96 -26.88
CA PHE A 62 -1.86 1.85 -26.40
C PHE A 62 -2.61 3.18 -26.44
N ASP A 63 -3.80 3.16 -27.05
CA ASP A 63 -4.75 4.27 -27.06
C ASP A 63 -5.63 4.23 -25.79
N PHE A 64 -5.39 5.15 -24.86
CA PHE A 64 -6.10 5.23 -23.58
C PHE A 64 -7.57 5.66 -23.70
N SER A 65 -8.02 6.16 -24.85
CA SER A 65 -9.45 6.45 -25.09
C SER A 65 -10.34 5.21 -25.00
N GLN A 66 -9.76 4.02 -25.12
CA GLN A 66 -10.46 2.72 -24.98
C GLN A 66 -10.78 2.35 -23.51
N ALA A 67 -10.12 2.98 -22.53
CA ALA A 67 -10.28 2.64 -21.11
C ALA A 67 -10.87 3.81 -20.32
N GLN A 68 -11.83 3.55 -19.43
CA GLN A 68 -12.37 4.55 -18.53
C GLN A 68 -11.55 4.68 -17.26
N ILE A 69 -10.86 3.61 -16.84
CA ILE A 69 -10.06 3.55 -15.61
C ILE A 69 -8.68 2.97 -15.92
N GLY A 70 -7.64 3.62 -15.41
CA GLY A 70 -6.26 3.17 -15.48
C GLY A 70 -5.71 2.84 -14.09
N LEU A 71 -5.34 1.59 -13.82
CA LEU A 71 -4.63 1.17 -12.62
C LEU A 71 -3.14 1.11 -12.92
N PHE A 72 -2.37 2.04 -12.35
CA PHE A 72 -0.97 2.27 -12.71
C PHE A 72 0.00 1.77 -11.63
N SER A 73 0.92 0.88 -12.00
CA SER A 73 2.02 0.41 -11.16
C SER A 73 3.32 0.15 -11.96
N PRO A 74 3.67 1.00 -12.95
CA PRO A 74 4.81 0.74 -13.82
C PRO A 74 6.14 1.34 -13.33
N GLY A 75 6.16 1.98 -12.15
CA GLY A 75 7.26 2.82 -11.65
C GLY A 75 7.06 4.31 -11.95
N ALA A 76 7.65 5.18 -11.11
CA ALA A 76 7.37 6.61 -11.10
C ALA A 76 7.71 7.31 -12.44
N SER A 77 8.84 6.99 -13.06
CA SER A 77 9.26 7.60 -14.33
C SER A 77 8.31 7.28 -15.49
N VAL A 78 7.73 6.08 -15.51
CA VAL A 78 6.75 5.67 -16.53
C VAL A 78 5.40 6.34 -16.25
N SER A 79 4.96 6.38 -14.99
CA SER A 79 3.73 7.10 -14.59
C SER A 79 3.81 8.60 -14.95
N ALA A 80 4.96 9.24 -14.75
CA ALA A 80 5.15 10.65 -15.11
C ALA A 80 4.83 10.94 -16.59
N ILE A 81 5.07 9.97 -17.47
CA ILE A 81 4.83 10.10 -18.92
C ILE A 81 3.40 9.72 -19.29
N TYR A 82 2.92 8.56 -18.80
CA TYR A 82 1.71 7.95 -19.34
C TYR A 82 0.44 8.28 -18.53
N ALA A 83 0.54 8.60 -17.25
CA ALA A 83 -0.65 8.96 -16.47
C ALA A 83 -1.29 10.27 -16.96
N PRO A 84 -0.55 11.35 -17.26
CA PRO A 84 -1.15 12.53 -17.86
C PRO A 84 -1.74 12.29 -19.25
N LYS A 85 -1.12 11.44 -20.07
CA LYS A 85 -1.65 11.07 -21.39
C LYS A 85 -2.97 10.31 -21.28
N ALA A 86 -3.06 9.37 -20.33
CA ALA A 86 -4.28 8.63 -20.06
C ALA A 86 -5.39 9.55 -19.58
N ALA A 87 -5.10 10.45 -18.65
CA ALA A 87 -6.06 11.42 -18.12
C ALA A 87 -6.57 12.37 -19.25
N GLN A 88 -5.70 12.85 -20.13
CA GLN A 88 -6.08 13.67 -21.29
C GLN A 88 -6.97 12.92 -22.27
N ALA A 89 -6.82 11.59 -22.38
CA ALA A 89 -7.67 10.75 -23.21
C ALA A 89 -9.02 10.39 -22.55
N GLY A 90 -9.31 10.91 -21.34
CA GLY A 90 -10.54 10.65 -20.59
C GLY A 90 -10.50 9.40 -19.71
N CYS A 91 -9.33 8.77 -19.55
CA CYS A 91 -9.13 7.64 -18.65
C CYS A 91 -8.76 8.15 -17.25
N VAL A 92 -9.58 7.89 -16.22
CA VAL A 92 -9.25 8.26 -14.84
C VAL A 92 -8.14 7.34 -14.32
N VAL A 93 -7.02 7.91 -13.94
CA VAL A 93 -5.84 7.17 -13.48
C VAL A 93 -5.83 7.04 -11.96
N ILE A 94 -5.59 5.83 -11.46
CA ILE A 94 -5.26 5.54 -10.06
C ILE A 94 -3.81 5.08 -10.06
N ASP A 95 -2.91 5.96 -9.59
CA ASP A 95 -1.47 5.76 -9.66
C ASP A 95 -0.90 5.25 -8.34
N ASN A 96 -0.41 4.02 -8.34
CA ASN A 96 0.22 3.39 -7.18
C ASN A 96 1.69 3.82 -6.98
N THR A 97 2.27 4.55 -7.93
CA THR A 97 3.65 5.03 -7.80
C THR A 97 3.76 6.26 -6.87
N SER A 98 4.97 6.67 -6.55
CA SER A 98 5.18 7.88 -5.75
C SER A 98 5.14 9.19 -6.55
N GLN A 99 4.86 9.12 -7.87
CA GLN A 99 5.06 10.25 -8.78
C GLN A 99 4.22 11.46 -8.44
N PHE A 100 2.95 11.26 -8.12
CA PHE A 100 1.97 12.35 -7.96
C PHE A 100 1.48 12.56 -6.52
N ARG A 101 2.01 11.83 -5.55
CA ARG A 101 1.50 11.83 -4.17
C ARG A 101 1.61 13.18 -3.49
N TYR A 102 2.55 14.02 -3.92
CA TYR A 102 2.86 15.32 -3.29
C TYR A 102 2.33 16.52 -4.06
N ASP A 103 1.71 16.30 -5.22
CA ASP A 103 1.06 17.35 -6.00
C ASP A 103 -0.22 17.78 -5.26
N ASP A 104 -0.36 19.08 -4.96
CA ASP A 104 -1.47 19.58 -4.13
C ASP A 104 -2.84 19.39 -4.78
N ASP A 105 -2.90 19.41 -6.10
CA ASP A 105 -4.10 19.25 -6.91
C ASP A 105 -4.44 17.78 -7.26
N ILE A 106 -3.64 16.81 -6.81
CA ILE A 106 -3.91 15.38 -6.97
C ILE A 106 -4.29 14.78 -5.62
N PRO A 107 -5.50 14.19 -5.48
CA PRO A 107 -5.92 13.57 -4.23
C PRO A 107 -5.09 12.32 -3.91
N LEU A 108 -4.73 12.17 -2.63
CA LEU A 108 -4.05 11.01 -2.08
C LEU A 108 -5.03 10.26 -1.18
N VAL A 109 -5.45 9.05 -1.60
CA VAL A 109 -6.66 8.42 -1.07
C VAL A 109 -6.41 7.07 -0.41
N VAL A 110 -6.96 6.94 0.80
CA VAL A 110 -7.21 5.66 1.49
C VAL A 110 -8.70 5.54 1.72
N PRO A 111 -9.42 4.59 1.10
CA PRO A 111 -10.88 4.48 1.13
C PRO A 111 -11.49 4.46 2.54
N GLU A 112 -10.81 3.87 3.52
CA GLU A 112 -11.28 3.82 4.92
C GLU A 112 -10.99 5.11 5.72
N VAL A 113 -10.22 6.06 5.14
CA VAL A 113 -9.73 7.25 5.86
C VAL A 113 -10.33 8.53 5.31
N ASN A 114 -10.27 8.74 4.00
CA ASN A 114 -10.70 9.97 3.31
C ASN A 114 -11.39 9.68 1.97
N PRO A 115 -12.45 8.82 1.94
CA PRO A 115 -13.12 8.40 0.70
C PRO A 115 -13.72 9.57 -0.11
N GLU A 116 -14.09 10.67 0.55
CA GLU A 116 -14.62 11.89 -0.08
C GLU A 116 -13.62 12.53 -1.04
N LYS A 117 -12.34 12.33 -0.82
CA LYS A 117 -11.26 12.86 -1.67
C LYS A 117 -11.21 12.25 -3.06
N VAL A 118 -11.89 11.13 -3.30
CA VAL A 118 -12.05 10.57 -4.65
C VAL A 118 -12.67 11.59 -5.59
N ALA A 119 -13.61 12.44 -5.13
CA ALA A 119 -14.25 13.47 -5.95
C ALA A 119 -13.25 14.46 -6.59
N ASP A 120 -12.11 14.70 -5.96
CA ASP A 120 -11.08 15.61 -6.42
C ASP A 120 -10.32 15.08 -7.68
N TYR A 121 -10.65 13.85 -8.16
CA TYR A 121 -10.09 13.31 -9.41
C TYR A 121 -10.29 14.24 -10.60
N THR A 122 -11.36 15.04 -10.58
CA THR A 122 -11.69 16.00 -11.65
C THR A 122 -10.64 17.07 -11.87
N ASN A 123 -9.76 17.32 -10.90
CA ASN A 123 -8.71 18.33 -11.00
C ASN A 123 -7.72 18.00 -12.12
N ARG A 124 -7.27 16.72 -12.20
CA ARG A 124 -6.27 16.29 -13.21
C ARG A 124 -6.56 14.92 -13.84
N GLY A 125 -7.68 14.29 -13.54
CA GLY A 125 -7.97 12.92 -13.98
C GLY A 125 -7.07 11.87 -13.33
N ILE A 126 -6.37 12.21 -12.24
CA ILE A 126 -5.42 11.33 -11.54
C ILE A 126 -5.76 11.30 -10.04
N ILE A 127 -5.74 10.10 -9.48
CA ILE A 127 -5.81 9.84 -8.03
C ILE A 127 -4.51 9.12 -7.63
N ALA A 128 -3.82 9.60 -6.62
CA ALA A 128 -2.62 8.93 -6.10
C ALA A 128 -2.99 7.91 -5.02
N ASN A 129 -2.39 6.72 -5.11
CA ASN A 129 -2.44 5.68 -4.10
C ASN A 129 -1.24 5.83 -3.15
N PRO A 130 -1.43 5.87 -1.82
CA PRO A 130 -0.35 6.16 -0.88
C PRO A 130 0.70 5.04 -0.76
N ASN A 131 1.73 5.30 0.05
CA ASN A 131 2.72 4.33 0.47
C ASN A 131 2.08 3.20 1.30
N CYS A 132 2.57 1.97 1.13
CA CYS A 132 2.00 0.79 1.78
C CYS A 132 1.99 0.87 3.31
N SER A 133 3.08 1.34 3.92
CA SER A 133 3.13 1.51 5.37
C SER A 133 2.21 2.63 5.84
N THR A 134 2.12 3.73 5.10
CA THR A 134 1.18 4.82 5.42
C THR A 134 -0.27 4.34 5.37
N ILE A 135 -0.65 3.54 4.37
CA ILE A 135 -2.02 3.01 4.24
C ILE A 135 -2.40 2.19 5.47
N GLN A 136 -1.61 1.15 5.79
CA GLN A 136 -1.97 0.25 6.90
C GLN A 136 -1.98 0.96 8.25
N MET A 137 -1.02 1.87 8.48
CA MET A 137 -0.98 2.67 9.70
C MET A 137 -2.24 3.53 9.84
N LEU A 138 -2.62 4.25 8.79
CA LEU A 138 -3.75 5.17 8.85
C LEU A 138 -5.11 4.46 8.93
N VAL A 139 -5.27 3.30 8.28
CA VAL A 139 -6.48 2.47 8.45
C VAL A 139 -6.67 2.07 9.92
N ALA A 140 -5.59 1.69 10.61
CA ALA A 140 -5.64 1.37 12.04
C ALA A 140 -5.84 2.62 12.92
N LEU A 141 -5.25 3.77 12.55
CA LEU A 141 -5.28 4.95 13.43
C LEU A 141 -6.50 5.86 13.22
N LYS A 142 -7.15 5.83 12.07
CA LYS A 142 -8.29 6.71 11.76
C LYS A 142 -9.42 6.65 12.79
N PRO A 143 -9.89 5.48 13.25
CA PRO A 143 -10.94 5.42 14.27
C PRO A 143 -10.55 6.08 15.60
N ILE A 144 -9.27 5.99 15.98
CA ILE A 144 -8.76 6.61 17.20
C ILE A 144 -8.61 8.13 16.99
N TYR A 145 -8.10 8.52 15.81
CA TYR A 145 -7.95 9.93 15.44
C TYR A 145 -9.30 10.67 15.46
N ASP A 146 -10.35 10.04 14.92
CA ASP A 146 -11.70 10.63 14.90
C ASP A 146 -12.32 10.75 16.31
N ALA A 147 -12.01 9.79 17.19
CA ALA A 147 -12.60 9.77 18.52
C ALA A 147 -11.94 10.78 19.48
N VAL A 148 -10.61 10.87 19.48
CA VAL A 148 -9.86 11.62 20.52
C VAL A 148 -8.75 12.51 19.98
N GLY A 149 -8.51 12.49 18.67
CA GLY A 149 -7.37 13.16 18.04
C GLY A 149 -6.03 12.51 18.39
N ILE A 150 -5.06 12.63 17.48
CA ILE A 150 -3.68 12.18 17.68
C ILE A 150 -2.77 13.40 17.50
N SER A 151 -1.88 13.62 18.44
CA SER A 151 -0.87 14.69 18.37
C SER A 151 0.45 14.21 17.79
N ARG A 152 0.85 12.96 18.11
CA ARG A 152 2.12 12.39 17.69
C ARG A 152 2.01 10.90 17.39
N ILE A 153 2.76 10.47 16.38
CA ILE A 153 2.95 9.07 15.99
C ILE A 153 4.45 8.78 16.00
N ASN A 154 4.89 7.79 16.78
CA ASN A 154 6.18 7.17 16.63
C ASN A 154 5.96 5.78 16.04
N VAL A 155 6.60 5.48 14.93
CA VAL A 155 6.39 4.21 14.22
C VAL A 155 7.71 3.59 13.81
N CYS A 156 7.88 2.31 14.09
CA CYS A 156 8.94 1.50 13.54
C CYS A 156 8.30 0.45 12.61
N THR A 157 8.70 0.45 11.34
CA THR A 157 8.16 -0.51 10.37
C THR A 157 9.12 -1.68 10.18
N TYR A 158 8.57 -2.87 9.98
CA TYR A 158 9.25 -4.11 9.63
C TYR A 158 8.70 -4.56 8.26
N GLN A 159 9.39 -4.12 7.20
CA GLN A 159 8.85 -4.22 5.84
C GLN A 159 9.38 -5.44 5.09
N ALA A 160 8.46 -6.23 4.54
CA ALA A 160 8.76 -7.38 3.70
C ALA A 160 9.45 -7.00 2.39
N VAL A 161 10.25 -7.93 1.84
CA VAL A 161 11.02 -7.70 0.61
C VAL A 161 10.14 -7.51 -0.63
N SER A 162 8.91 -8.02 -0.64
CA SER A 162 7.95 -7.82 -1.75
C SER A 162 7.66 -6.36 -2.08
N GLY A 163 7.85 -5.44 -1.11
CA GLY A 163 7.74 -4.00 -1.33
C GLY A 163 8.79 -3.44 -2.30
N THR A 164 9.90 -4.14 -2.51
CA THR A 164 10.93 -3.81 -3.51
C THR A 164 10.70 -4.49 -4.86
N GLY A 165 9.84 -5.52 -4.91
CA GLY A 165 9.48 -6.22 -6.15
C GLY A 165 10.01 -7.65 -6.25
N LYS A 166 9.79 -8.28 -7.42
CA LYS A 166 10.09 -9.70 -7.65
C LYS A 166 11.57 -10.05 -7.43
N GLU A 167 12.48 -9.20 -7.88
CA GLU A 167 13.93 -9.44 -7.76
C GLU A 167 14.38 -9.54 -6.29
N ALA A 168 13.76 -8.75 -5.39
CA ALA A 168 14.06 -8.79 -3.96
C ALA A 168 13.54 -10.08 -3.29
N ILE A 169 12.37 -10.56 -3.73
CA ILE A 169 11.82 -11.85 -3.28
C ILE A 169 12.77 -12.98 -3.69
N GLU A 170 13.24 -12.98 -4.95
CA GLU A 170 14.17 -13.97 -5.47
C GLU A 170 15.53 -13.89 -4.74
N GLU A 171 16.03 -12.68 -4.46
CA GLU A 171 17.29 -12.49 -3.74
C GLU A 171 17.21 -13.07 -2.33
N LEU A 172 16.15 -12.79 -1.57
CA LEU A 172 15.95 -13.37 -0.24
C LEU A 172 15.89 -14.88 -0.30
N GLY A 173 15.12 -15.45 -1.23
CA GLY A 173 14.99 -16.89 -1.39
C GLY A 173 16.33 -17.56 -1.72
N ARG A 174 17.07 -17.00 -2.68
CA ARG A 174 18.38 -17.50 -3.10
C ARG A 174 19.42 -17.38 -2.00
N GLN A 175 19.52 -16.25 -1.31
CA GLN A 175 20.43 -16.06 -0.19
C GLN A 175 20.13 -17.05 0.94
N THR A 176 18.86 -17.22 1.31
CA THR A 176 18.43 -18.18 2.34
C THR A 176 18.85 -19.60 1.98
N ALA A 177 18.54 -20.06 0.77
CA ALA A 177 18.90 -21.41 0.32
C ALA A 177 20.42 -21.61 0.29
N ASN A 178 21.18 -20.64 -0.19
CA ASN A 178 22.63 -20.72 -0.25
C ASN A 178 23.27 -20.78 1.13
N LEU A 179 22.86 -19.93 2.06
CA LEU A 179 23.40 -19.92 3.44
C LEU A 179 23.15 -21.23 4.17
N LEU A 180 21.94 -21.81 4.05
CA LEU A 180 21.62 -23.11 4.65
C LEU A 180 22.43 -24.27 4.05
N ASN A 181 22.90 -24.13 2.80
CA ASN A 181 23.74 -25.10 2.11
C ASN A 181 25.23 -24.73 2.15
N LEU A 182 25.64 -23.80 3.01
CA LEU A 182 27.04 -23.34 3.16
C LEU A 182 27.68 -22.88 1.82
N LYS A 183 26.85 -22.28 0.95
CA LYS A 183 27.28 -21.72 -0.35
C LYS A 183 27.44 -20.21 -0.25
N PRO A 184 28.31 -19.60 -1.07
CA PRO A 184 28.44 -18.15 -1.18
C PRO A 184 27.12 -17.50 -1.59
N ILE A 185 26.86 -16.28 -1.07
CA ILE A 185 25.72 -15.46 -1.44
C ILE A 185 26.13 -14.30 -2.35
N GLU A 186 25.18 -13.82 -3.13
CA GLU A 186 25.30 -12.58 -3.89
C GLU A 186 24.37 -11.52 -3.25
N VAL A 187 24.82 -10.28 -3.23
CA VAL A 187 24.08 -9.10 -2.79
C VAL A 187 23.94 -8.19 -4.00
N LYS A 188 22.72 -8.04 -4.51
CA LYS A 188 22.43 -7.31 -5.77
C LYS A 188 21.37 -6.23 -5.61
N VAL A 189 20.25 -6.55 -4.97
CA VAL A 189 19.09 -5.66 -4.81
C VAL A 189 19.28 -4.73 -3.62
N TYR A 190 19.73 -5.27 -2.51
CA TYR A 190 19.97 -4.51 -1.29
C TYR A 190 21.45 -4.15 -1.13
N PRO A 191 21.79 -3.10 -0.36
CA PRO A 191 23.18 -2.73 -0.13
C PRO A 191 23.92 -3.71 0.77
N LYS A 192 23.21 -4.59 1.48
CA LYS A 192 23.74 -5.63 2.39
C LYS A 192 22.90 -6.90 2.28
N GLN A 193 23.45 -8.03 2.76
CA GLN A 193 22.72 -9.28 2.92
C GLN A 193 21.38 -9.04 3.63
N ILE A 194 20.30 -9.56 3.05
CA ILE A 194 18.96 -9.50 3.64
C ILE A 194 18.58 -10.79 4.37
N ALA A 195 18.99 -11.96 3.88
CA ALA A 195 18.68 -13.22 4.53
C ALA A 195 19.25 -13.28 5.95
N PHE A 196 18.40 -13.57 6.95
CA PHE A 196 18.71 -13.60 8.38
C PHE A 196 19.25 -12.28 8.93
N ASN A 197 18.86 -11.14 8.34
CA ASN A 197 19.34 -9.81 8.74
C ASN A 197 18.20 -8.79 8.71
N VAL A 198 18.41 -7.63 9.36
CA VAL A 198 17.53 -6.47 9.31
C VAL A 198 18.30 -5.25 8.79
N LEU A 199 17.69 -4.51 7.87
CA LEU A 199 18.35 -3.37 7.23
C LEU A 199 17.60 -2.07 7.57
N PRO A 200 18.13 -1.19 8.43
CA PRO A 200 17.47 0.06 8.81
C PRO A 200 17.68 1.16 7.75
N GLN A 201 17.41 0.79 6.50
CA GLN A 201 17.45 1.69 5.36
C GLN A 201 16.50 1.19 4.29
N ILE A 202 15.49 2.00 3.96
CA ILE A 202 14.61 1.77 2.81
C ILE A 202 14.55 3.06 2.02
N ASP A 203 14.87 2.97 0.69
CA ASP A 203 15.02 4.13 -0.20
C ASP A 203 16.28 4.97 0.15
N VAL A 204 16.42 6.14 -0.46
CA VAL A 204 17.59 7.03 -0.35
C VAL A 204 17.53 7.90 0.91
N PHE A 205 18.69 8.23 1.47
CA PHE A 205 18.79 9.19 2.56
C PHE A 205 18.49 10.61 2.10
N GLN A 206 17.84 11.38 2.98
CA GLN A 206 17.59 12.80 2.83
C GLN A 206 18.58 13.60 3.70
N ASP A 207 18.70 14.91 3.45
CA ASP A 207 19.64 15.80 4.19
C ASP A 207 19.39 15.86 5.70
N ASN A 208 18.16 15.55 6.13
CA ASN A 208 17.78 15.52 7.55
C ASN A 208 18.11 14.19 8.26
N GLY A 209 18.78 13.26 7.56
CA GLY A 209 19.18 11.95 8.10
C GLY A 209 18.09 10.87 8.02
N TYR A 210 16.85 11.21 7.67
CA TYR A 210 15.80 10.24 7.39
C TYR A 210 15.94 9.68 5.98
N THR A 211 15.38 8.47 5.76
CA THR A 211 15.22 7.96 4.40
C THR A 211 13.98 8.55 3.74
N LYS A 212 13.92 8.50 2.41
CA LYS A 212 12.73 8.92 1.66
C LYS A 212 11.50 8.09 2.04
N GLU A 213 11.67 6.79 2.33
CA GLU A 213 10.58 5.92 2.80
C GLU A 213 10.00 6.44 4.11
N GLU A 214 10.83 6.83 5.06
CA GLU A 214 10.40 7.43 6.33
C GLU A 214 9.68 8.75 6.11
N MET A 215 10.21 9.61 5.25
CA MET A 215 9.58 10.90 4.94
C MET A 215 8.24 10.77 4.22
N LYS A 216 8.03 9.70 3.42
CA LYS A 216 6.70 9.39 2.85
C LYS A 216 5.65 9.26 3.96
N MET A 217 5.94 8.55 5.04
CA MET A 217 5.00 8.39 6.15
C MET A 217 4.65 9.74 6.79
N VAL A 218 5.60 10.67 6.89
CA VAL A 218 5.37 12.01 7.43
C VAL A 218 4.47 12.82 6.50
N TRP A 219 4.85 12.96 5.24
CA TRP A 219 4.17 13.82 4.27
C TRP A 219 2.77 13.30 3.93
N GLU A 220 2.67 11.99 3.68
CA GLU A 220 1.42 11.35 3.27
C GLU A 220 0.40 11.32 4.43
N THR A 221 0.82 11.07 5.67
CA THR A 221 -0.06 11.14 6.85
C THR A 221 -0.72 12.52 6.97
N ARG A 222 0.08 13.58 6.85
CA ARG A 222 -0.44 14.96 6.92
C ARG A 222 -1.43 15.26 5.80
N LYS A 223 -1.10 14.88 4.58
CA LYS A 223 -1.95 15.10 3.40
C LYS A 223 -3.27 14.33 3.50
N ILE A 224 -3.22 13.05 3.86
CA ILE A 224 -4.39 12.17 3.93
C ILE A 224 -5.34 12.60 5.06
N LEU A 225 -4.81 12.95 6.24
CA LEU A 225 -5.61 13.42 7.37
C LEU A 225 -6.02 14.91 7.25
N GLY A 226 -5.39 15.66 6.34
CA GLY A 226 -5.58 17.11 6.27
C GLY A 226 -5.09 17.84 7.53
N ASP A 227 -4.13 17.25 8.27
CA ASP A 227 -3.61 17.76 9.54
C ASP A 227 -2.11 17.99 9.47
N ASN A 228 -1.70 19.24 9.23
CA ASN A 228 -0.28 19.62 9.19
C ASN A 228 0.38 19.72 10.57
N GLN A 229 -0.40 19.63 11.66
CA GLN A 229 0.13 19.73 13.03
C GLN A 229 0.53 18.38 13.60
N ILE A 230 0.04 17.26 13.03
CA ILE A 230 0.38 15.93 13.49
C ILE A 230 1.87 15.66 13.33
N GLN A 231 2.50 15.22 14.41
CA GLN A 231 3.92 14.90 14.43
C GLN A 231 4.10 13.41 14.12
N VAL A 232 4.96 13.08 13.16
CA VAL A 232 5.25 11.69 12.78
C VAL A 232 6.76 11.48 12.83
N ASN A 233 7.19 10.46 13.57
CA ASN A 233 8.60 10.08 13.74
C ASN A 233 8.79 8.61 13.34
N PRO A 234 9.10 8.31 12.08
CA PRO A 234 9.24 6.96 11.56
C PRO A 234 10.67 6.44 11.61
N THR A 235 10.81 5.12 11.72
CA THR A 235 12.02 4.36 11.39
C THR A 235 11.62 3.19 10.50
N ALA A 236 12.14 3.12 9.28
CA ALA A 236 11.80 2.09 8.32
C ALA A 236 12.89 1.02 8.22
N VAL A 237 12.52 -0.23 8.51
CA VAL A 237 13.44 -1.37 8.52
C VAL A 237 13.00 -2.44 7.52
N ARG A 238 13.89 -2.89 6.63
CA ARG A 238 13.67 -4.05 5.77
C ARG A 238 14.00 -5.33 6.54
N VAL A 239 13.08 -6.29 6.52
CA VAL A 239 13.22 -7.57 7.23
C VAL A 239 13.14 -8.75 6.26
N PRO A 240 13.69 -9.94 6.61
CA PRO A 240 13.73 -11.11 5.75
C PRO A 240 12.38 -11.87 5.74
N VAL A 241 11.31 -11.16 5.42
CA VAL A 241 9.94 -11.67 5.27
C VAL A 241 9.53 -11.44 3.82
N PHE A 242 8.89 -12.42 3.20
CA PHE A 242 8.52 -12.34 1.79
C PHE A 242 7.35 -11.35 1.57
N TYR A 243 6.27 -11.50 2.31
CA TYR A 243 5.04 -10.70 2.20
C TYR A 243 4.53 -10.26 3.57
N GLY A 244 3.86 -9.11 3.58
CA GLY A 244 3.26 -8.53 4.77
C GLY A 244 4.22 -7.61 5.54
N HIS A 245 3.81 -6.36 5.73
CA HIS A 245 4.51 -5.39 6.58
C HIS A 245 3.94 -5.44 8.00
N SER A 246 4.82 -5.29 8.97
CA SER A 246 4.44 -5.12 10.37
C SER A 246 4.92 -3.76 10.86
N GLU A 247 4.21 -3.19 11.84
CA GLU A 247 4.54 -1.89 12.42
C GLU A 247 4.34 -1.91 13.93
N ALA A 248 5.34 -1.46 14.66
CA ALA A 248 5.21 -1.07 16.05
C ALA A 248 4.85 0.41 16.07
N VAL A 249 3.59 0.71 16.43
CA VAL A 249 3.05 2.06 16.43
C VAL A 249 2.81 2.51 17.87
N HIS A 250 3.36 3.65 18.23
CA HIS A 250 3.07 4.37 19.46
C HIS A 250 2.44 5.70 19.09
N ILE A 251 1.30 6.02 19.71
CA ILE A 251 0.61 7.30 19.51
C ILE A 251 0.45 8.04 20.83
N GLU A 252 0.52 9.36 20.74
CA GLU A 252 0.10 10.27 21.79
C GLU A 252 -1.22 10.92 21.37
N THR A 253 -2.28 10.73 22.15
CA THR A 253 -3.62 11.24 21.84
C THR A 253 -3.85 12.63 22.41
N LYS A 254 -4.74 13.42 21.80
CA LYS A 254 -5.10 14.77 22.32
C LYS A 254 -5.99 14.68 23.56
N GLN A 255 -6.81 13.64 23.67
CA GLN A 255 -7.62 13.31 24.85
C GLN A 255 -7.31 11.90 25.28
N LYS A 256 -7.31 11.64 26.61
CA LYS A 256 -7.02 10.31 27.14
C LYS A 256 -8.03 9.27 26.65
N ILE A 257 -7.52 8.12 26.26
CA ILE A 257 -8.29 6.94 25.88
C ILE A 257 -7.64 5.70 26.50
N ASP A 258 -8.41 4.70 26.90
CA ASP A 258 -7.90 3.44 27.39
C ASP A 258 -7.82 2.35 26.31
N ALA A 259 -7.06 1.30 26.56
CA ALA A 259 -6.86 0.21 25.61
C ALA A 259 -8.16 -0.57 25.30
N ALA A 260 -9.09 -0.66 26.24
CA ALA A 260 -10.37 -1.34 26.03
C ALA A 260 -11.25 -0.57 25.04
N THR A 261 -11.31 0.76 25.18
CA THR A 261 -12.01 1.64 24.25
C THR A 261 -11.37 1.60 22.86
N VAL A 262 -10.03 1.60 22.77
CA VAL A 262 -9.33 1.43 21.48
C VAL A 262 -9.70 0.12 20.80
N ARG A 263 -9.71 -1.02 21.52
CA ARG A 263 -10.17 -2.32 20.97
C ARG A 263 -11.59 -2.24 20.45
N ALA A 264 -12.49 -1.61 21.22
CA ALA A 264 -13.89 -1.48 20.84
C ALA A 264 -14.09 -0.62 19.57
N LEU A 265 -13.30 0.44 19.40
CA LEU A 265 -13.29 1.27 18.19
C LEU A 265 -12.79 0.47 16.98
N LEU A 266 -11.63 -0.19 17.12
CA LEU A 266 -11.00 -0.93 16.03
C LEU A 266 -11.81 -2.15 15.60
N SER A 267 -12.48 -2.85 16.53
CA SER A 267 -13.35 -3.99 16.20
C SER A 267 -14.57 -3.62 15.35
N LYS A 268 -14.92 -2.34 15.27
CA LYS A 268 -16.03 -1.82 14.44
C LYS A 268 -15.53 -1.10 13.18
N ALA A 269 -14.23 -0.91 13.07
CA ALA A 269 -13.64 -0.13 11.99
C ALA A 269 -13.65 -0.93 10.67
N PRO A 270 -14.00 -0.29 9.53
CA PRO A 270 -13.96 -0.96 8.24
C PRO A 270 -12.50 -1.36 7.89
N GLY A 271 -12.34 -2.56 7.36
CA GLY A 271 -11.03 -3.05 6.90
C GLY A 271 -10.06 -3.44 8.03
N VAL A 272 -10.50 -3.43 9.30
CA VAL A 272 -9.67 -3.77 10.46
C VAL A 272 -10.14 -5.06 11.12
N VAL A 273 -9.20 -5.93 11.47
CA VAL A 273 -9.42 -7.12 12.29
C VAL A 273 -8.54 -7.04 13.54
N VAL A 274 -9.16 -7.13 14.72
CA VAL A 274 -8.44 -7.14 15.99
C VAL A 274 -8.08 -8.57 16.37
N VAL A 275 -6.77 -8.82 16.57
CA VAL A 275 -6.22 -10.08 17.11
C VAL A 275 -5.37 -9.71 18.32
N ASP A 276 -5.98 -9.66 19.50
CA ASP A 276 -5.37 -9.09 20.70
C ASP A 276 -5.73 -9.88 21.97
N ASP A 277 -5.61 -11.20 21.89
CA ASP A 277 -5.77 -12.08 23.04
C ASP A 277 -4.51 -12.09 23.90
N HIS A 278 -4.66 -12.01 25.23
CA HIS A 278 -3.53 -12.03 26.16
C HIS A 278 -3.11 -13.47 26.51
N ILE A 279 -2.87 -14.25 25.45
CA ILE A 279 -2.37 -15.63 25.50
C ILE A 279 -1.16 -15.79 24.60
N ASP A 280 -0.46 -16.89 24.70
CA ASP A 280 0.66 -17.21 23.81
C ASP A 280 0.19 -17.28 22.36
N GLY A 281 0.82 -16.48 21.48
CA GLY A 281 0.44 -16.39 20.07
C GLY A 281 -0.81 -15.55 19.74
N GLY A 282 -1.46 -14.92 20.73
CA GLY A 282 -2.68 -14.11 20.56
C GLY A 282 -2.44 -12.73 19.96
N TYR A 283 -1.63 -12.63 18.88
CA TYR A 283 -1.29 -11.41 18.15
C TYR A 283 -1.12 -11.68 16.65
N PRO A 284 -1.34 -10.70 15.78
CA PRO A 284 -1.19 -10.91 14.35
C PRO A 284 0.28 -10.90 13.90
N THR A 285 0.58 -11.68 12.87
CA THR A 285 1.89 -11.67 12.20
C THR A 285 1.74 -11.53 10.69
N ALA A 286 2.80 -11.09 10.03
CA ALA A 286 2.84 -10.92 8.58
C ALA A 286 2.52 -12.24 7.84
N VAL A 287 3.14 -13.34 8.26
CA VAL A 287 3.07 -14.63 7.57
C VAL A 287 1.76 -15.38 7.85
N THR A 288 1.28 -15.36 9.10
CA THR A 288 0.14 -16.22 9.51
C THR A 288 -1.21 -15.52 9.41
N HIS A 289 -1.24 -14.19 9.29
CA HIS A 289 -2.49 -13.42 9.27
C HIS A 289 -2.64 -12.56 8.02
N SER A 290 -1.64 -11.75 7.68
CA SER A 290 -1.86 -10.71 6.67
C SER A 290 -1.55 -11.14 5.23
N SER A 291 -0.57 -12.01 5.02
CA SER A 291 -0.21 -12.43 3.66
C SER A 291 -1.39 -13.10 2.94
N GLY A 292 -1.79 -12.53 1.81
CA GLY A 292 -2.94 -12.99 1.02
C GLY A 292 -4.31 -12.49 1.48
N HIS A 293 -4.38 -11.71 2.58
CA HIS A 293 -5.63 -11.16 3.13
C HIS A 293 -5.79 -9.67 2.84
N ASP A 294 -7.01 -9.20 2.89
CA ASP A 294 -7.39 -7.82 2.52
C ASP A 294 -7.36 -6.86 3.70
N GLU A 295 -7.46 -7.37 4.91
CA GLU A 295 -7.64 -6.61 6.14
C GLU A 295 -6.31 -6.10 6.68
N VAL A 296 -6.41 -5.06 7.50
CA VAL A 296 -5.36 -4.59 8.41
C VAL A 296 -5.60 -5.24 9.77
N PHE A 297 -4.64 -6.04 10.23
CA PHE A 297 -4.72 -6.73 11.51
C PHE A 297 -4.04 -5.91 12.60
N VAL A 298 -4.72 -5.75 13.73
CA VAL A 298 -4.21 -4.97 14.87
C VAL A 298 -4.24 -5.81 16.13
N GLY A 299 -3.14 -5.78 16.87
CA GLY A 299 -3.04 -6.43 18.18
C GLY A 299 -2.03 -5.74 19.07
N ARG A 300 -1.72 -6.35 20.21
CA ARG A 300 -0.81 -5.79 21.21
C ARG A 300 -1.21 -4.38 21.66
N ILE A 301 -2.53 -4.15 21.74
CA ILE A 301 -3.12 -2.88 22.12
C ILE A 301 -2.96 -2.71 23.63
N ARG A 302 -2.24 -1.66 24.04
CA ARG A 302 -1.96 -1.38 25.45
C ARG A 302 -1.66 0.10 25.68
N GLU A 303 -1.95 0.57 26.89
CA GLU A 303 -1.56 1.90 27.31
C GLU A 303 -0.04 1.98 27.47
N ASP A 304 0.52 3.16 27.24
CA ASP A 304 1.92 3.45 27.51
C ASP A 304 2.12 3.67 29.02
N ILE A 305 3.01 2.90 29.62
CA ILE A 305 3.33 3.01 31.06
C ILE A 305 4.16 4.25 31.41
N SER A 306 4.68 4.93 30.40
CA SER A 306 5.56 6.11 30.58
C SER A 306 4.91 7.43 30.17
N HIS A 307 3.75 7.37 29.45
CA HIS A 307 3.04 8.55 28.99
C HIS A 307 1.52 8.46 29.22
N PRO A 308 0.90 9.43 29.91
CA PRO A 308 -0.50 9.32 30.35
C PRO A 308 -1.54 9.29 29.22
N GLN A 309 -1.18 9.70 28.03
CA GLN A 309 -2.02 9.70 26.83
C GLN A 309 -1.45 8.80 25.71
N GLY A 310 -0.49 7.94 26.05
CA GLY A 310 0.17 7.07 25.11
C GLY A 310 -0.58 5.76 24.90
N ILE A 311 -0.70 5.31 23.64
CA ILE A 311 -1.21 3.99 23.24
C ILE A 311 -0.21 3.32 22.33
N ASN A 312 0.05 2.05 22.55
CA ASN A 312 0.87 1.19 21.70
C ASN A 312 0.00 0.19 20.94
N LEU A 313 0.34 -0.03 19.67
CA LEU A 313 -0.35 -0.94 18.75
C LEU A 313 0.69 -1.75 17.97
N TRP A 314 0.31 -2.95 17.57
CA TRP A 314 1.00 -3.74 16.57
C TRP A 314 0.09 -3.89 15.37
N VAL A 315 0.52 -3.40 14.19
CA VAL A 315 -0.28 -3.33 12.97
C VAL A 315 0.38 -4.18 11.90
N VAL A 316 -0.38 -5.02 11.23
CA VAL A 316 0.13 -5.93 10.18
C VAL A 316 -0.82 -5.93 9.00
N SER A 317 -0.30 -5.85 7.78
CA SER A 317 -1.10 -5.93 6.57
C SER A 317 -0.30 -6.49 5.39
N ASP A 318 -0.99 -7.05 4.41
CA ASP A 318 -0.37 -7.42 3.13
C ASP A 318 -0.04 -6.15 2.33
N ASN A 319 1.25 -5.90 2.17
CA ASN A 319 1.78 -4.70 1.52
C ASN A 319 1.51 -4.64 0.01
N VAL A 320 1.25 -5.79 -0.62
CA VAL A 320 0.93 -5.88 -2.05
C VAL A 320 -0.57 -5.76 -2.26
N ARG A 321 -1.40 -6.30 -1.33
CA ARG A 321 -2.85 -6.20 -1.37
C ARG A 321 -3.31 -4.84 -0.81
N LYS A 322 -3.62 -4.75 0.48
CA LYS A 322 -4.11 -3.48 1.08
C LYS A 322 -3.12 -2.34 0.92
N GLY A 323 -1.82 -2.62 1.03
CA GLY A 323 -0.79 -1.60 0.85
C GLY A 323 -0.64 -1.06 -0.59
N ALA A 324 -1.26 -1.69 -1.60
CA ALA A 324 -1.08 -1.30 -3.00
C ALA A 324 -2.31 -1.63 -3.87
N ALA A 325 -2.38 -2.87 -4.38
CA ALA A 325 -3.33 -3.29 -5.40
C ALA A 325 -4.78 -3.18 -4.92
N LEU A 326 -5.08 -3.66 -3.72
CA LEU A 326 -6.43 -3.61 -3.16
C LEU A 326 -6.88 -2.17 -2.93
N ASN A 327 -6.03 -1.34 -2.33
CA ASN A 327 -6.37 0.08 -2.11
C ASN A 327 -6.70 0.78 -3.43
N SER A 328 -5.92 0.51 -4.49
CA SER A 328 -6.18 1.06 -5.82
C SER A 328 -7.52 0.58 -6.41
N VAL A 329 -7.86 -0.72 -6.26
CA VAL A 329 -9.15 -1.25 -6.72
C VAL A 329 -10.32 -0.70 -5.90
N GLN A 330 -10.16 -0.55 -4.58
CA GLN A 330 -11.18 0.06 -3.71
C GLN A 330 -11.42 1.54 -4.08
N ILE A 331 -10.38 2.29 -4.45
CA ILE A 331 -10.52 3.65 -5.01
C ILE A 331 -11.35 3.60 -6.30
N ALA A 332 -11.07 2.63 -7.20
CA ALA A 332 -11.85 2.45 -8.43
C ALA A 332 -13.31 2.09 -8.14
N GLU A 333 -13.58 1.27 -7.12
CA GLU A 333 -14.95 0.95 -6.66
C GLU A 333 -15.71 2.19 -6.19
N LEU A 334 -15.06 3.06 -5.41
CA LEU A 334 -15.64 4.34 -4.98
C LEU A 334 -15.91 5.26 -6.18
N LEU A 335 -14.96 5.31 -7.12
CA LEU A 335 -15.07 6.13 -8.33
C LEU A 335 -16.29 5.72 -9.16
N VAL A 336 -16.43 4.41 -9.47
CA VAL A 336 -17.56 3.91 -10.30
C VAL A 336 -18.90 3.97 -9.58
N LYS A 337 -18.91 3.88 -8.26
CA LYS A 337 -20.13 3.93 -7.45
C LYS A 337 -20.70 5.34 -7.34
N ASN A 338 -19.83 6.37 -7.24
CA ASN A 338 -20.24 7.69 -6.80
C ASN A 338 -20.02 8.79 -7.86
N HIS A 339 -19.18 8.56 -8.90
CA HIS A 339 -18.69 9.68 -9.72
C HIS A 339 -18.75 9.46 -11.24
N ILE A 340 -18.69 8.23 -11.76
CA ILE A 340 -18.66 7.97 -13.22
C ILE A 340 -19.68 6.93 -13.71
#